data_5147ea2306aae5711e9d314a44478430
#
_entry.id   5147ea2306aae5711e9d314a44478430
#
_cell.length_a   1.000
_cell.length_b   1.000
_cell.length_c   1.000
_cell.angle_alpha   90.00
_cell.angle_beta   90.00
_cell.angle_gamma   90.00
#
_symmetry.space_group_name_H-M   'P 1'
#
loop_
_entity.id
_entity.type
_entity.pdbx_description
1 polymer ?
#
loop_
_entity_poly.entity_id
_entity_poly.type
_entity_poly.pdbx_seq_one_letter_code
_entity_poly.pdbx_strand_id
1 'polypeptide(L)'
;LASFVKTLAAEDDEIYGLKASRFLAKPLVIEALKNEAQIEKQKVYFSNLNGLRIIAALLVLIHHAEQFKSFFRIENYWDTIPFIEIIGKLGVILFFVLSGFLITYLLIVEENALKKISIKKFYMCRVLRIWPLYFFIIILAFFVLPYIDIFTLPNFGREAIYSNLVWKLILYIIFLPNLVIPLFGVVPYASHTWSIGTEEQFYLVWPVILNSIKKHRILLMVGIIGSYLAIKPPLETLSLITLK
;
A
#
# COMPACT_ATOMS: atom_id res chain seq x y z
N LEU A 1 7.38 3.23 -19.64
CA LEU A 1 8.22 4.44 -19.60
C LEU A 1 9.23 4.45 -20.76
N ALA A 2 9.96 3.33 -20.98
CA ALA A 2 10.91 3.21 -22.10
C ALA A 2 10.23 3.35 -23.48
N SER A 3 9.01 2.83 -23.66
CA SER A 3 8.20 3.01 -24.86
C SER A 3 7.79 4.47 -25.06
N PHE A 4 7.31 5.12 -24.00
CA PHE A 4 6.91 6.53 -24.02
C PHE A 4 8.08 7.48 -24.33
N VAL A 5 9.26 7.21 -23.74
CA VAL A 5 10.49 7.98 -24.00
C VAL A 5 10.99 7.79 -25.43
N LYS A 6 10.83 6.57 -26.01
CA LYS A 6 11.15 6.33 -27.44
C LYS A 6 10.20 7.08 -28.38
N THR A 7 8.91 7.14 -28.03
CA THR A 7 7.90 7.89 -28.83
C THR A 7 8.18 9.39 -28.80
N LEU A 8 8.45 9.96 -27.60
CA LEU A 8 8.83 11.37 -27.47
C LEU A 8 10.14 11.73 -28.20
N ALA A 9 11.11 10.80 -28.24
CA ALA A 9 12.36 11.00 -28.97
C ALA A 9 12.20 10.91 -30.51
N ALA A 10 11.12 10.31 -30.99
CA ALA A 10 10.82 10.17 -32.41
C ALA A 10 9.92 11.31 -32.94
N GLU A 11 9.06 11.89 -32.13
CA GLU A 11 8.15 12.99 -32.50
C GLU A 11 8.82 14.36 -32.58
N ASP A 12 9.97 14.56 -31.91
CA ASP A 12 10.69 15.83 -31.90
C ASP A 12 11.53 16.10 -33.17
N ASP A 13 11.48 15.24 -34.18
CA ASP A 13 12.25 15.42 -35.41
C ASP A 13 11.63 16.46 -36.39
N GLU A 14 10.39 16.87 -36.20
CA GLU A 14 9.69 17.76 -37.15
C GLU A 14 9.38 19.19 -36.65
N ILE A 15 9.48 19.48 -35.35
CA ILE A 15 9.06 20.78 -34.82
C ILE A 15 10.12 21.41 -33.92
N TYR A 16 10.68 22.51 -34.37
CA TYR A 16 11.57 23.48 -33.71
C TYR A 16 13.06 23.14 -33.59
N GLY A 17 13.88 23.99 -34.24
CA GLY A 17 15.34 24.05 -34.29
C GLY A 17 16.12 24.14 -32.98
N LEU A 18 15.91 23.22 -32.05
CA LEU A 18 16.57 23.08 -30.73
C LEU A 18 17.68 22.01 -30.76
N LYS A 19 18.72 22.24 -31.58
CA LYS A 19 19.92 21.38 -31.56
C LYS A 19 20.63 21.32 -30.20
N ALA A 20 20.47 22.32 -29.33
CA ALA A 20 21.13 22.37 -28.03
C ALA A 20 20.47 21.48 -26.95
N SER A 21 19.13 21.39 -26.90
CA SER A 21 18.43 20.55 -25.92
C SER A 21 18.61 19.03 -26.23
N ARG A 22 18.74 18.68 -27.49
CA ARG A 22 19.01 17.32 -27.95
C ARG A 22 20.38 16.80 -27.50
N PHE A 23 21.39 17.66 -27.45
CA PHE A 23 22.76 17.28 -27.05
C PHE A 23 22.87 17.02 -25.53
N LEU A 24 22.07 17.71 -24.71
CA LEU A 24 22.04 17.53 -23.26
C LEU A 24 21.11 16.41 -22.78
N ALA A 25 20.02 16.14 -23.50
CA ALA A 25 19.08 15.10 -23.15
C ALA A 25 19.58 13.66 -23.51
N LYS A 26 20.35 13.54 -24.59
CA LYS A 26 20.89 12.26 -25.08
C LYS A 26 21.74 11.52 -24.02
N PRO A 27 22.73 12.12 -23.37
CA PRO A 27 23.52 11.43 -22.34
C PRO A 27 22.71 11.01 -21.13
N LEU A 28 21.74 11.83 -20.68
CA LEU A 28 20.85 11.50 -19.56
C LEU A 28 19.94 10.31 -19.88
N VAL A 29 19.40 10.25 -21.08
CA VAL A 29 18.57 9.13 -21.55
C VAL A 29 19.41 7.84 -21.67
N ILE A 30 20.63 7.93 -22.22
CA ILE A 30 21.54 6.78 -22.32
C ILE A 30 21.95 6.27 -20.93
N GLU A 31 22.23 7.17 -20.00
CA GLU A 31 22.54 6.79 -18.62
C GLU A 31 21.34 6.13 -17.94
N ALA A 32 20.13 6.66 -18.11
CA ALA A 32 18.91 6.08 -17.59
C ALA A 32 18.67 4.66 -18.14
N LEU A 33 18.84 4.45 -19.43
CA LEU A 33 18.71 3.13 -20.06
C LEU A 33 19.79 2.13 -19.59
N LYS A 34 21.03 2.58 -19.44
CA LYS A 34 22.13 1.75 -18.85
C LYS A 34 21.80 1.34 -17.42
N ASN A 35 21.30 2.28 -16.61
CA ASN A 35 20.92 2.01 -15.23
C ASN A 35 19.76 1.02 -15.15
N GLU A 36 18.73 1.15 -15.99
CA GLU A 36 17.64 0.19 -16.08
C GLU A 36 18.13 -1.21 -16.49
N ALA A 37 19.02 -1.28 -17.48
CA ALA A 37 19.61 -2.55 -17.91
C ALA A 37 20.47 -3.22 -16.82
N GLN A 38 21.20 -2.44 -16.02
CA GLN A 38 21.96 -2.97 -14.88
C GLN A 38 21.07 -3.51 -13.77
N ILE A 39 19.99 -2.80 -13.44
CA ILE A 39 19.00 -3.24 -12.45
C ILE A 39 18.32 -4.53 -12.94
N GLU A 40 17.91 -4.58 -14.21
CA GLU A 40 17.22 -5.74 -14.78
C GLU A 40 18.10 -7.00 -14.79
N LYS A 41 19.40 -6.87 -15.08
CA LYS A 41 20.37 -7.98 -15.01
C LYS A 41 20.54 -8.57 -13.59
N GLN A 42 20.34 -7.77 -12.54
CA GLN A 42 20.46 -8.22 -11.16
C GLN A 42 19.11 -8.68 -10.56
N LYS A 43 18.02 -8.42 -11.25
CA LYS A 43 16.67 -8.73 -10.75
C LYS A 43 16.36 -10.21 -10.91
N VAL A 44 16.13 -10.88 -9.79
CA VAL A 44 15.60 -12.25 -9.79
C VAL A 44 14.09 -12.22 -9.96
N TYR A 45 13.57 -13.00 -10.87
CA TYR A 45 12.13 -13.15 -11.06
C TYR A 45 11.58 -14.24 -10.14
N PHE A 46 10.70 -13.83 -9.23
CA PHE A 46 10.00 -14.75 -8.33
C PHE A 46 8.63 -15.10 -8.93
N SER A 47 8.57 -16.18 -9.73
CA SER A 47 7.34 -16.59 -10.42
C SER A 47 6.15 -16.80 -9.49
N ASN A 48 6.39 -17.30 -8.27
CA ASN A 48 5.34 -17.68 -7.33
C ASN A 48 4.79 -16.52 -6.47
N LEU A 49 5.41 -15.34 -6.47
CA LEU A 49 4.91 -14.20 -5.68
C LEU A 49 3.56 -13.69 -6.18
N ASN A 50 3.30 -13.76 -7.48
CA ASN A 50 1.99 -13.38 -8.01
C ASN A 50 0.89 -14.36 -7.58
N GLY A 51 1.19 -15.65 -7.51
CA GLY A 51 0.26 -16.66 -6.98
C GLY A 51 -0.09 -16.41 -5.51
N LEU A 52 0.91 -16.11 -4.68
CA LEU A 52 0.68 -15.77 -3.28
C LEU A 52 -0.16 -14.50 -3.11
N ARG A 53 0.03 -13.49 -3.97
CA ARG A 53 -0.81 -12.27 -3.96
C ARG A 53 -2.25 -12.56 -4.34
N ILE A 54 -2.48 -13.44 -5.33
CA ILE A 54 -3.84 -13.85 -5.71
C ILE A 54 -4.50 -14.57 -4.53
N ILE A 55 -3.81 -15.49 -3.88
CA ILE A 55 -4.33 -16.17 -2.68
C ILE A 55 -4.67 -15.14 -1.59
N ALA A 56 -3.76 -14.22 -1.28
CA ALA A 56 -4.01 -13.17 -0.28
C ALA A 56 -5.24 -12.32 -0.65
N ALA A 57 -5.41 -11.95 -1.92
CA ALA A 57 -6.55 -11.18 -2.40
C ALA A 57 -7.86 -11.96 -2.26
N LEU A 58 -7.87 -13.26 -2.60
CA LEU A 58 -9.03 -14.12 -2.45
C LEU A 58 -9.45 -14.27 -0.99
N LEU A 59 -8.51 -14.46 -0.08
CA LEU A 59 -8.80 -14.55 1.36
C LEU A 59 -9.48 -13.27 1.87
N VAL A 60 -8.98 -12.09 1.49
CA VAL A 60 -9.57 -10.80 1.85
C VAL A 60 -10.93 -10.60 1.18
N LEU A 61 -11.08 -11.01 -0.07
CA LEU A 61 -12.35 -10.91 -0.82
C LEU A 61 -13.44 -11.77 -0.17
N ILE A 62 -13.14 -13.04 0.14
CA ILE A 62 -14.10 -13.94 0.80
C ILE A 62 -14.50 -13.38 2.16
N HIS A 63 -13.54 -12.94 2.97
CA HIS A 63 -13.80 -12.32 4.27
C HIS A 63 -14.78 -11.14 4.15
N HIS A 64 -14.53 -10.19 3.26
CA HIS A 64 -15.41 -9.03 3.09
C HIS A 64 -16.77 -9.40 2.47
N ALA A 65 -16.81 -10.35 1.53
CA ALA A 65 -18.07 -10.80 0.94
C ALA A 65 -19.01 -11.41 2.00
N GLU A 66 -18.47 -12.27 2.87
CA GLU A 66 -19.26 -12.89 3.95
C GLU A 66 -19.65 -11.84 5.01
N GLN A 67 -18.76 -10.91 5.34
CA GLN A 67 -19.05 -9.79 6.25
C GLN A 67 -20.19 -8.90 5.71
N PHE A 68 -20.19 -8.57 4.41
CA PHE A 68 -21.28 -7.81 3.80
C PHE A 68 -22.61 -8.57 3.82
N LYS A 69 -22.60 -9.89 3.55
CA LYS A 69 -23.81 -10.71 3.67
C LYS A 69 -24.39 -10.65 5.09
N SER A 70 -23.55 -10.73 6.12
CA SER A 70 -23.97 -10.60 7.51
C SER A 70 -24.61 -9.23 7.78
N PHE A 71 -24.04 -8.13 7.29
CA PHE A 71 -24.65 -6.79 7.43
C PHE A 71 -26.05 -6.70 6.82
N PHE A 72 -26.27 -7.36 5.68
CA PHE A 72 -27.58 -7.40 5.01
C PHE A 72 -28.50 -8.52 5.53
N ARG A 73 -28.10 -9.27 6.55
CA ARG A 73 -28.82 -10.41 7.10
C ARG A 73 -29.17 -11.48 6.07
N ILE A 74 -28.32 -11.66 5.08
CA ILE A 74 -28.38 -12.73 4.08
C ILE A 74 -27.65 -13.95 4.67
N GLU A 75 -28.01 -15.16 4.19
CA GLU A 75 -27.32 -16.38 4.57
C GLU A 75 -25.81 -16.24 4.33
N ASN A 76 -25.04 -16.45 5.38
CA ASN A 76 -23.60 -16.18 5.39
C ASN A 76 -22.84 -17.16 6.30
N TYR A 77 -21.55 -17.24 6.07
CA TYR A 77 -20.64 -18.03 6.92
C TYR A 77 -19.90 -17.17 7.97
N TRP A 78 -20.06 -15.84 7.94
CA TRP A 78 -19.43 -14.93 8.91
C TRP A 78 -19.86 -15.24 10.34
N ASP A 79 -21.17 -15.40 10.55
CA ASP A 79 -21.75 -15.62 11.87
C ASP A 79 -21.64 -17.07 12.36
N THR A 80 -21.27 -18.02 11.47
CA THR A 80 -21.27 -19.47 11.76
C THR A 80 -19.88 -20.08 11.80
N ILE A 81 -18.93 -19.54 11.03
CA ILE A 81 -17.58 -20.12 10.90
C ILE A 81 -16.53 -19.06 11.34
N PRO A 82 -15.99 -19.17 12.57
CA PRO A 82 -14.96 -18.21 13.07
C PRO A 82 -13.73 -18.08 12.17
N PHE A 83 -13.43 -19.11 11.36
CA PHE A 83 -12.32 -19.09 10.43
C PHE A 83 -12.46 -17.99 9.35
N ILE A 84 -13.69 -17.64 8.96
CA ILE A 84 -13.97 -16.57 7.96
C ILE A 84 -13.47 -15.21 8.44
N GLU A 85 -13.57 -14.92 9.73
CA GLU A 85 -12.98 -13.69 10.29
C GLU A 85 -11.45 -13.71 10.24
N ILE A 86 -10.85 -14.86 10.50
CA ILE A 86 -9.40 -15.02 10.56
C ILE A 86 -8.75 -14.92 9.18
N ILE A 87 -9.37 -15.48 8.13
CA ILE A 87 -8.77 -15.50 6.79
C ILE A 87 -8.51 -14.11 6.22
N GLY A 88 -9.37 -13.12 6.52
CA GLY A 88 -9.14 -11.74 6.11
C GLY A 88 -7.88 -11.15 6.74
N LYS A 89 -7.69 -11.37 8.04
CA LYS A 89 -6.48 -10.97 8.78
C LYS A 89 -5.23 -11.64 8.19
N LEU A 90 -5.32 -12.95 7.90
CA LEU A 90 -4.21 -13.71 7.27
C LEU A 90 -3.88 -13.17 5.88
N GLY A 91 -4.89 -12.85 5.06
CA GLY A 91 -4.69 -12.25 3.74
C GLY A 91 -3.95 -10.92 3.81
N VAL A 92 -4.34 -10.02 4.72
CA VAL A 92 -3.67 -8.73 4.93
C VAL A 92 -2.24 -8.92 5.43
N ILE A 93 -1.99 -9.82 6.39
CA ILE A 93 -0.64 -10.12 6.88
C ILE A 93 0.24 -10.63 5.72
N LEU A 94 -0.29 -11.52 4.88
CA LEU A 94 0.43 -12.03 3.73
C LEU A 94 0.78 -10.90 2.73
N PHE A 95 -0.13 -9.96 2.49
CA PHE A 95 0.18 -8.77 1.70
C PHE A 95 1.30 -7.94 2.29
N PHE A 96 1.28 -7.67 3.59
CA PHE A 96 2.34 -6.90 4.25
C PHE A 96 3.71 -7.58 4.16
N VAL A 97 3.75 -8.89 4.38
CA VAL A 97 5.00 -9.68 4.25
C VAL A 97 5.52 -9.63 2.80
N LEU A 98 4.65 -9.86 1.82
CA LEU A 98 5.03 -9.81 0.40
C LEU A 98 5.48 -8.42 -0.04
N SER A 99 4.80 -7.36 0.42
CA SER A 99 5.15 -5.97 0.13
C SER A 99 6.49 -5.60 0.77
N GLY A 100 6.68 -5.90 2.05
CA GLY A 100 7.92 -5.65 2.77
C GLY A 100 9.12 -6.38 2.14
N PHE A 101 8.96 -7.65 1.82
CA PHE A 101 9.96 -8.45 1.13
C PHE A 101 10.33 -7.84 -0.24
N LEU A 102 9.33 -7.62 -1.09
CA LEU A 102 9.60 -7.17 -2.46
C LEU A 102 10.23 -5.79 -2.51
N ILE A 103 9.77 -4.86 -1.68
CA ILE A 103 10.33 -3.51 -1.65
C ILE A 103 11.77 -3.53 -1.15
N THR A 104 12.04 -4.26 -0.07
CA THR A 104 13.39 -4.41 0.46
C THR A 104 14.32 -5.02 -0.59
N TYR A 105 13.88 -6.09 -1.25
CA TYR A 105 14.62 -6.73 -2.32
C TYR A 105 14.94 -5.77 -3.47
N LEU A 106 13.94 -5.06 -3.99
CA LEU A 106 14.11 -4.12 -5.11
C LEU A 106 15.06 -2.97 -4.76
N LEU A 107 14.99 -2.43 -3.55
CA LEU A 107 15.88 -1.37 -3.09
C LEU A 107 17.34 -1.87 -2.96
N ILE A 108 17.54 -3.11 -2.48
CA ILE A 108 18.86 -3.72 -2.39
C ILE A 108 19.44 -4.00 -3.78
N VAL A 109 18.63 -4.50 -4.72
CA VAL A 109 19.04 -4.71 -6.12
C VAL A 109 19.45 -3.40 -6.78
N GLU A 110 18.68 -2.33 -6.60
CA GLU A 110 19.02 -0.99 -7.11
C GLU A 110 20.34 -0.49 -6.49
N GLU A 111 20.53 -0.65 -5.18
CA GLU A 111 21.76 -0.25 -4.52
C GLU A 111 22.98 -1.03 -5.02
N ASN A 112 22.86 -2.33 -5.22
CA ASN A 112 23.94 -3.16 -5.72
C ASN A 112 24.34 -2.76 -7.15
N ALA A 113 23.33 -2.48 -8.00
CA ALA A 113 23.53 -2.08 -9.38
C ALA A 113 24.10 -0.66 -9.51
N LEU A 114 23.53 0.31 -8.80
CA LEU A 114 23.81 1.74 -8.97
C LEU A 114 24.64 2.35 -7.83
N LYS A 115 24.98 1.56 -6.80
CA LYS A 115 25.66 2.00 -5.57
C LYS A 115 24.90 3.09 -4.78
N LYS A 116 23.65 3.37 -5.15
CA LYS A 116 22.75 4.32 -4.51
C LYS A 116 21.29 3.86 -4.64
N ILE A 117 20.46 4.27 -3.68
CA ILE A 117 19.02 4.11 -3.72
C ILE A 117 18.40 5.44 -4.19
N SER A 118 17.60 5.42 -5.24
CA SER A 118 16.88 6.60 -5.73
C SER A 118 15.51 6.73 -5.02
N ILE A 119 15.52 7.30 -3.81
CA ILE A 119 14.33 7.48 -2.97
C ILE A 119 13.22 8.25 -3.73
N LYS A 120 13.59 9.29 -4.49
CA LYS A 120 12.64 10.08 -5.27
C LYS A 120 11.94 9.23 -6.34
N LYS A 121 12.70 8.39 -7.08
CA LYS A 121 12.13 7.48 -8.11
C LYS A 121 11.19 6.48 -7.44
N PHE A 122 11.59 5.92 -6.30
CA PHE A 122 10.78 4.99 -5.54
C PHE A 122 9.42 5.61 -5.15
N TYR A 123 9.42 6.80 -4.54
CA TYR A 123 8.18 7.46 -4.14
C TYR A 123 7.29 7.80 -5.34
N MET A 124 7.86 8.34 -6.41
CA MET A 124 7.09 8.65 -7.62
C MET A 124 6.35 7.43 -8.16
N CYS A 125 7.04 6.28 -8.24
CA CYS A 125 6.44 5.03 -8.71
C CYS A 125 5.29 4.55 -7.79
N ARG A 126 5.37 4.79 -6.48
CA ARG A 126 4.32 4.40 -5.51
C ARG A 126 3.13 5.35 -5.59
N VAL A 127 3.37 6.65 -5.56
CA VAL A 127 2.34 7.67 -5.70
C VAL A 127 1.49 7.42 -6.95
N LEU A 128 2.10 7.28 -8.11
CA LEU A 128 1.39 7.05 -9.37
C LEU A 128 0.61 5.72 -9.41
N ARG A 129 1.05 4.73 -8.64
CA ARG A 129 0.42 3.41 -8.63
C ARG A 129 -0.73 3.28 -7.62
N ILE A 130 -0.62 3.91 -6.45
CA ILE A 130 -1.52 3.66 -5.32
C ILE A 130 -2.50 4.82 -5.14
N TRP A 131 -2.03 6.07 -5.16
CA TRP A 131 -2.84 7.23 -4.82
C TRP A 131 -4.07 7.44 -5.70
N PRO A 132 -4.02 7.27 -7.04
CA PRO A 132 -5.21 7.51 -7.86
C PRO A 132 -6.37 6.61 -7.46
N LEU A 133 -6.13 5.32 -7.27
CA LEU A 133 -7.17 4.37 -6.85
C LEU A 133 -7.61 4.61 -5.41
N TYR A 134 -6.67 4.90 -4.51
CA TYR A 134 -6.96 5.18 -3.12
C TYR A 134 -7.91 6.39 -2.98
N PHE A 135 -7.55 7.53 -3.57
CA PHE A 135 -8.40 8.72 -3.51
C PHE A 135 -9.73 8.55 -4.25
N PHE A 136 -9.75 7.79 -5.33
CA PHE A 136 -10.99 7.44 -6.00
C PHE A 136 -11.96 6.69 -5.07
N ILE A 137 -11.47 5.69 -4.33
CA ILE A 137 -12.27 4.97 -3.34
C ILE A 137 -12.77 5.91 -2.23
N ILE A 138 -11.92 6.81 -1.73
CA ILE A 138 -12.32 7.77 -0.69
C ILE A 138 -13.41 8.71 -1.20
N ILE A 139 -13.27 9.25 -2.41
CA ILE A 139 -14.29 10.11 -3.03
C ILE A 139 -15.60 9.34 -3.18
N LEU A 140 -15.57 8.10 -3.68
CA LEU A 140 -16.77 7.27 -3.78
C LEU A 140 -17.43 7.05 -2.42
N ALA A 141 -16.65 6.65 -1.41
CA ALA A 141 -17.19 6.29 -0.10
C ALA A 141 -17.80 7.48 0.66
N PHE A 142 -17.25 8.68 0.51
CA PHE A 142 -17.73 9.86 1.22
C PHE A 142 -18.76 10.68 0.45
N PHE A 143 -18.67 10.74 -0.87
CA PHE A 143 -19.44 11.72 -1.66
C PHE A 143 -20.39 11.12 -2.70
N VAL A 144 -20.29 9.81 -2.98
CA VAL A 144 -21.13 9.15 -3.98
C VAL A 144 -22.02 8.08 -3.36
N LEU A 145 -21.42 7.07 -2.75
CA LEU A 145 -22.16 5.89 -2.25
C LEU A 145 -23.21 6.22 -1.18
N PRO A 146 -23.03 7.21 -0.28
CA PRO A 146 -24.06 7.56 0.71
C PRO A 146 -25.35 8.11 0.11
N TYR A 147 -25.35 8.52 -1.15
CA TYR A 147 -26.54 9.06 -1.83
C TYR A 147 -27.26 8.03 -2.69
N ILE A 148 -26.76 6.82 -2.79
CA ILE A 148 -27.32 5.72 -3.57
C ILE A 148 -27.89 4.69 -2.60
N ASP A 149 -29.21 4.57 -2.54
CA ASP A 149 -29.92 3.77 -1.51
C ASP A 149 -29.47 2.30 -1.46
N ILE A 150 -29.15 1.69 -2.61
CA ILE A 150 -28.69 0.29 -2.69
C ILE A 150 -27.36 0.05 -1.94
N PHE A 151 -26.57 1.09 -1.73
CA PHE A 151 -25.32 1.02 -0.98
C PHE A 151 -25.46 1.46 0.48
N THR A 152 -26.67 1.73 0.95
CA THR A 152 -26.89 2.04 2.36
C THR A 152 -26.79 0.76 3.19
N LEU A 153 -25.72 0.66 3.99
CA LEU A 153 -25.52 -0.49 4.87
C LEU A 153 -26.50 -0.42 6.06
N PRO A 154 -27.18 -1.51 6.41
CA PRO A 154 -27.94 -1.60 7.64
C PRO A 154 -27.04 -1.25 8.84
N ASN A 155 -27.53 -0.45 9.77
CA ASN A 155 -26.79 0.03 10.96
C ASN A 155 -25.67 1.06 10.71
N PHE A 156 -25.38 1.44 9.46
CA PHE A 156 -24.39 2.47 9.12
C PHE A 156 -25.04 3.55 8.24
N GLY A 157 -25.84 4.40 8.86
CA GLY A 157 -26.47 5.53 8.18
C GLY A 157 -25.48 6.62 7.76
N ARG A 158 -25.98 7.63 7.06
CA ARG A 158 -25.19 8.82 6.66
C ARG A 158 -24.50 9.49 7.86
N GLU A 159 -25.09 9.44 9.04
CA GLU A 159 -24.52 10.00 10.25
C GLU A 159 -23.16 9.34 10.61
N ALA A 160 -23.03 8.03 10.42
CA ALA A 160 -21.74 7.33 10.62
C ALA A 160 -20.64 7.84 9.69
N ILE A 161 -20.98 8.40 8.54
CA ILE A 161 -20.02 8.95 7.57
C ILE A 161 -19.72 10.42 7.92
N TYR A 162 -20.76 11.22 8.13
CA TYR A 162 -20.65 12.68 8.24
C TYR A 162 -20.37 13.19 9.66
N SER A 163 -20.58 12.38 10.71
CA SER A 163 -20.09 12.74 12.04
C SER A 163 -18.56 12.91 12.00
N ASN A 164 -18.07 14.04 12.49
CA ASN A 164 -16.64 14.37 12.49
C ASN A 164 -15.98 14.30 11.09
N LEU A 165 -16.72 14.61 10.03
CA LEU A 165 -16.30 14.47 8.63
C LEU A 165 -14.92 15.08 8.36
N VAL A 166 -14.69 16.31 8.81
CA VAL A 166 -13.42 17.03 8.57
C VAL A 166 -12.22 16.25 9.10
N TRP A 167 -12.32 15.75 10.34
CA TRP A 167 -11.25 14.98 10.96
C TRP A 167 -11.03 13.63 10.27
N LYS A 168 -12.10 12.95 9.89
CA LYS A 168 -12.00 11.72 9.11
C LYS A 168 -11.31 11.96 7.78
N LEU A 169 -11.74 12.97 7.01
CA LEU A 169 -11.13 13.30 5.73
C LEU A 169 -9.65 13.68 5.86
N ILE A 170 -9.28 14.47 6.88
CA ILE A 170 -7.86 14.79 7.14
C ILE A 170 -7.06 13.50 7.33
N LEU A 171 -7.52 12.58 8.18
CA LEU A 171 -6.81 11.32 8.42
C LEU A 171 -6.71 10.45 7.17
N TYR A 172 -7.75 10.40 6.33
CA TYR A 172 -7.68 9.71 5.05
C TYR A 172 -6.69 10.38 4.09
N ILE A 173 -6.68 11.72 3.99
CA ILE A 173 -5.79 12.47 3.10
C ILE A 173 -4.32 12.29 3.47
N ILE A 174 -3.99 12.21 4.75
CA ILE A 174 -2.61 12.02 5.23
C ILE A 174 -2.23 10.55 5.43
N PHE A 175 -3.01 9.61 4.86
CA PHE A 175 -2.77 8.17 4.92
C PHE A 175 -2.71 7.59 6.34
N LEU A 176 -3.60 8.08 7.24
CA LEU A 176 -3.83 7.54 8.58
C LEU A 176 -5.25 6.96 8.75
N PRO A 177 -5.83 6.24 7.76
CA PRO A 177 -7.17 5.65 7.91
C PRO A 177 -7.24 4.59 9.02
N ASN A 178 -6.12 4.00 9.40
CA ASN A 178 -6.00 3.08 10.55
C ASN A 178 -6.36 3.72 11.89
N LEU A 179 -6.30 5.05 12.02
CA LEU A 179 -6.72 5.77 13.20
C LEU A 179 -8.21 6.15 13.19
N VAL A 180 -8.86 6.10 12.02
CA VAL A 180 -10.27 6.51 11.91
C VAL A 180 -11.20 5.56 12.66
N ILE A 181 -10.98 4.24 12.52
CA ILE A 181 -11.83 3.24 13.18
C ILE A 181 -11.81 3.39 14.72
N PRO A 182 -10.65 3.44 15.39
CA PRO A 182 -10.63 3.56 16.86
C PRO A 182 -11.08 4.94 17.38
N LEU A 183 -10.95 6.01 16.58
CA LEU A 183 -11.30 7.36 17.03
C LEU A 183 -12.74 7.76 16.69
N PHE A 184 -13.26 7.32 15.56
CA PHE A 184 -14.53 7.80 14.99
C PHE A 184 -15.48 6.69 14.52
N GLY A 185 -15.08 5.42 14.67
CA GLY A 185 -15.84 4.27 14.21
C GLY A 185 -15.68 3.96 12.72
N VAL A 186 -16.48 3.00 12.28
CA VAL A 186 -16.43 2.48 10.90
C VAL A 186 -16.99 3.50 9.92
N VAL A 187 -16.27 3.73 8.84
CA VAL A 187 -16.77 4.47 7.67
C VAL A 187 -17.07 3.44 6.57
N PRO A 188 -18.36 3.25 6.22
CA PRO A 188 -18.74 2.33 5.16
C PRO A 188 -17.91 2.52 3.88
N TYR A 189 -17.54 1.42 3.25
CA TYR A 189 -16.76 1.39 2.00
C TYR A 189 -15.36 2.02 2.02
N ALA A 190 -14.98 2.76 3.08
CA ALA A 190 -13.65 3.33 3.23
C ALA A 190 -12.80 2.63 4.29
N SER A 191 -13.41 2.03 5.31
CA SER A 191 -12.68 1.46 6.45
C SER A 191 -11.66 0.40 6.06
N HIS A 192 -11.91 -0.41 5.00
CA HIS A 192 -10.97 -1.43 4.53
C HIS A 192 -9.65 -0.85 4.00
N THR A 193 -9.60 0.45 3.69
CA THR A 193 -8.36 1.10 3.22
C THR A 193 -7.33 1.34 4.34
N TRP A 194 -7.65 0.96 5.60
CA TRP A 194 -6.70 1.03 6.72
C TRP A 194 -5.38 0.30 6.42
N SER A 195 -5.44 -0.81 5.73
CA SER A 195 -4.27 -1.60 5.35
C SER A 195 -3.41 -0.86 4.31
N ILE A 196 -4.03 -0.16 3.35
CA ILE A 196 -3.31 0.66 2.37
C ILE A 196 -2.59 1.82 3.07
N GLY A 197 -3.26 2.49 4.03
CA GLY A 197 -2.62 3.53 4.84
C GLY A 197 -1.40 3.01 5.59
N THR A 198 -1.49 1.84 6.21
CA THR A 198 -0.37 1.19 6.90
C THR A 198 0.79 0.86 5.94
N GLU A 199 0.48 0.41 4.72
CA GLU A 199 1.50 0.20 3.69
C GLU A 199 2.17 1.51 3.27
N GLU A 200 1.42 2.60 3.06
CA GLU A 200 1.98 3.90 2.70
C GLU A 200 2.88 4.47 3.80
N GLN A 201 2.50 4.31 5.08
CA GLN A 201 3.35 4.67 6.22
C GLN A 201 4.68 3.89 6.20
N PHE A 202 4.62 2.58 5.92
CA PHE A 202 5.81 1.77 5.77
C PHE A 202 6.66 2.23 4.57
N TYR A 203 6.04 2.50 3.41
CA TYR A 203 6.74 2.95 2.21
C TYR A 203 7.42 4.31 2.40
N LEU A 204 6.84 5.19 3.20
CA LEU A 204 7.42 6.48 3.52
C LEU A 204 8.72 6.36 4.34
N VAL A 205 8.71 5.47 5.31
CA VAL A 205 9.81 5.36 6.30
C VAL A 205 10.90 4.39 5.86
N TRP A 206 10.52 3.24 5.28
CA TRP A 206 11.42 2.13 5.04
C TRP A 206 12.61 2.42 4.11
N PRO A 207 12.44 3.08 2.94
CA PRO A 207 13.57 3.39 2.05
C PRO A 207 14.59 4.32 2.68
N VAL A 208 14.14 5.26 3.52
CA VAL A 208 15.00 6.19 4.25
C VAL A 208 15.83 5.42 5.27
N ILE A 209 15.20 4.57 6.07
CA ILE A 209 15.88 3.72 7.05
C ILE A 209 16.91 2.82 6.35
N LEU A 210 16.50 2.14 5.28
CA LEU A 210 17.36 1.20 4.56
C LEU A 210 18.59 1.90 3.96
N ASN A 211 18.43 3.11 3.46
CA ASN A 211 19.52 3.93 2.92
C ASN A 211 20.47 4.45 4.00
N SER A 212 19.94 4.80 5.19
CA SER A 212 20.73 5.37 6.29
C SER A 212 21.54 4.32 7.04
N ILE A 213 21.03 3.09 7.21
CA ILE A 213 21.61 2.06 8.06
C ILE A 213 22.21 0.93 7.21
N LYS A 214 23.13 1.26 6.29
CA LYS A 214 23.69 0.28 5.35
C LYS A 214 24.46 -0.86 6.02
N LYS A 215 25.25 -0.57 7.04
CA LYS A 215 26.14 -1.56 7.69
C LYS A 215 25.41 -2.46 8.71
N HIS A 216 24.30 -2.00 9.28
CA HIS A 216 23.65 -2.67 10.41
C HIS A 216 22.21 -3.08 10.12
N ARG A 217 21.85 -3.32 8.85
CA ARG A 217 20.48 -3.70 8.44
C ARG A 217 19.98 -4.95 9.14
N ILE A 218 20.82 -5.98 9.26
CA ILE A 218 20.46 -7.23 9.94
C ILE A 218 20.16 -6.95 11.42
N LEU A 219 21.03 -6.18 12.09
CA LEU A 219 20.85 -5.82 13.49
C LEU A 219 19.56 -5.01 13.70
N LEU A 220 19.24 -4.09 12.77
CA LEU A 220 17.99 -3.34 12.78
C LEU A 220 16.78 -4.29 12.68
N MET A 221 16.79 -5.22 11.72
CA MET A 221 15.68 -6.18 11.54
C MET A 221 15.50 -7.07 12.77
N VAL A 222 16.61 -7.58 13.31
CA VAL A 222 16.58 -8.38 14.55
C VAL A 222 16.07 -7.54 15.73
N GLY A 223 16.48 -6.27 15.82
CA GLY A 223 16.01 -5.34 16.85
C GLY A 223 14.52 -5.05 16.75
N ILE A 224 13.98 -4.85 15.54
CA ILE A 224 12.53 -4.65 15.31
C ILE A 224 11.75 -5.91 15.71
N ILE A 225 12.19 -7.09 15.29
CA ILE A 225 11.54 -8.36 15.64
C ILE A 225 11.61 -8.59 17.15
N GLY A 226 12.78 -8.39 17.75
CA GLY A 226 12.98 -8.55 19.19
C GLY A 226 12.13 -7.59 20.02
N SER A 227 12.04 -6.31 19.62
CA SER A 227 11.18 -5.35 20.30
C SER A 227 9.69 -5.68 20.17
N TYR A 228 9.24 -6.16 19.00
CA TYR A 228 7.87 -6.63 18.81
C TYR A 228 7.55 -7.81 19.73
N LEU A 229 8.43 -8.81 19.77
CA LEU A 229 8.24 -10.00 20.63
C LEU A 229 8.30 -9.65 22.12
N ALA A 230 9.05 -8.64 22.51
CA ALA A 230 9.13 -8.19 23.89
C ALA A 230 7.90 -7.36 24.34
N ILE A 231 7.31 -6.59 23.41
CA ILE A 231 6.19 -5.67 23.74
C ILE A 231 4.83 -6.39 23.64
N LYS A 232 4.68 -7.35 22.74
CA LYS A 232 3.39 -8.02 22.50
C LYS A 232 2.81 -8.73 23.74
N PRO A 233 3.53 -9.58 24.48
CA PRO A 233 2.99 -10.27 25.64
C PRO A 233 2.48 -9.35 26.75
N PRO A 234 3.22 -8.30 27.19
CA PRO A 234 2.71 -7.38 28.22
C PRO A 234 1.49 -6.56 27.77
N LEU A 235 1.36 -6.23 26.48
CA LEU A 235 0.17 -5.55 25.96
C LEU A 235 -1.07 -6.45 25.98
N GLU A 236 -0.93 -7.73 25.61
CA GLU A 236 -2.02 -8.70 25.68
C GLU A 236 -2.48 -8.94 27.13
N THR A 237 -1.56 -9.03 28.09
CA THR A 237 -1.90 -9.16 29.50
C THR A 237 -2.57 -7.91 30.06
N LEU A 238 -2.13 -6.72 29.64
CA LEU A 238 -2.75 -5.45 30.05
C LEU A 238 -4.20 -5.34 29.53
N SER A 239 -4.44 -5.72 28.29
CA SER A 239 -5.79 -5.72 27.69
C SER A 239 -6.75 -6.67 28.40
N LEU A 240 -6.27 -7.83 28.88
CA LEU A 240 -7.07 -8.78 29.66
C LEU A 240 -7.39 -8.30 31.07
N ILE A 241 -6.57 -7.42 31.65
CA ILE A 241 -6.79 -6.81 32.96
C ILE A 241 -7.80 -5.66 32.88
N THR A 242 -7.76 -4.86 31.80
CA THR A 242 -8.65 -3.71 31.62
C THR A 242 -10.06 -4.09 31.14
N LEU A 243 -10.28 -5.32 30.69
CA LEU A 243 -11.58 -5.85 30.29
C LEU A 243 -12.32 -6.63 31.39
N LYS A 244 -11.77 -6.69 32.59
CA LYS A 244 -12.43 -7.20 33.81
C LYS A 244 -12.88 -6.04 34.72
#